data_7e59c1f7096b30414d765e82dcf95b86
#
_entry.id   7e59c1f7096b30414d765e82dcf95b86
#
_cell.length_a   1.000
_cell.length_b   1.000
_cell.length_c   1.000
_cell.angle_alpha   90.00
_cell.angle_beta   90.00
_cell.angle_gamma   90.00
#
_symmetry.space_group_name_H-M   'P 1'
#
loop_
_entity.id
_entity.type
_entity.pdbx_description
1 polymer ?
#
loop_
_entity_poly.entity_id
_entity_poly.type
_entity_poly.pdbx_seq_one_letter_code
_entity_poly.pdbx_strand_id
1 'polypeptide(L)'
;TEGAWLKLDYGAWILAQETQLILDAIPSLSRVRGISSQNTENATEIIFPLENPVPIEIKQEDNRLILTLYNTVAQTDTIYMAENPLIRRLDWQQVNPKKVEYTFNLYSAQQWGYDVRYEGTSLILSLLHPPQLSRNLEGISILLDPGHGGKETGAVGPTGYTEKEVNLVVSQLPKEKLIHRGATVYMTRETDQDLSLNERVAMINQIKPTLAISVHYNALPDGGDAINTDGIGVFWYHPQAQNLAAFL
;
A
#
# COMPACT_ATOMS: atom_id res chain seq x y z
N THR A 1 -17.33 -13.58 -16.97
CA THR A 1 -16.68 -12.40 -17.59
C THR A 1 -17.67 -11.24 -17.57
N GLU A 2 -17.25 -10.09 -17.09
CA GLU A 2 -17.99 -8.84 -17.23
C GLU A 2 -17.17 -7.93 -18.13
N GLY A 3 -17.54 -7.86 -19.41
CA GLY A 3 -16.81 -7.10 -20.41
C GLY A 3 -15.37 -7.63 -20.63
N ALA A 4 -14.37 -6.75 -20.48
CA ALA A 4 -12.95 -7.08 -20.66
C ALA A 4 -12.30 -7.71 -19.41
N TRP A 5 -13.04 -7.96 -18.33
CA TRP A 5 -12.50 -8.46 -17.07
C TRP A 5 -12.85 -9.94 -16.85
N LEU A 6 -11.88 -10.68 -16.32
CA LEU A 6 -12.05 -12.06 -15.86
C LEU A 6 -12.08 -12.06 -14.33
N LYS A 7 -13.11 -12.67 -13.76
CA LYS A 7 -13.18 -12.94 -12.32
C LYS A 7 -12.44 -14.23 -12.01
N LEU A 8 -11.52 -14.16 -11.06
CA LEU A 8 -10.78 -15.32 -10.57
C LEU A 8 -11.55 -16.01 -9.44
N ASP A 9 -11.25 -17.26 -9.17
CA ASP A 9 -11.96 -18.11 -8.20
C ASP A 9 -11.80 -17.63 -6.73
N TYR A 10 -10.78 -16.84 -6.45
CA TYR A 10 -10.54 -16.19 -5.15
C TYR A 10 -11.06 -14.74 -5.07
N GLY A 11 -11.92 -14.32 -6.01
CA GLY A 11 -12.65 -13.06 -5.95
C GLY A 11 -11.98 -11.85 -6.60
N ALA A 12 -10.73 -11.95 -7.02
CA ALA A 12 -10.03 -10.90 -7.75
C ALA A 12 -10.49 -10.80 -9.21
N TRP A 13 -10.20 -9.68 -9.86
CA TRP A 13 -10.47 -9.43 -11.27
C TRP A 13 -9.17 -9.10 -12.01
N ILE A 14 -9.04 -9.60 -13.24
CA ILE A 14 -7.90 -9.33 -14.11
C ILE A 14 -8.38 -8.96 -15.50
N LEU A 15 -7.68 -8.05 -16.18
CA LEU A 15 -7.99 -7.70 -17.57
C LEU A 15 -7.75 -8.90 -18.50
N ALA A 16 -8.76 -9.28 -19.27
CA ALA A 16 -8.68 -10.43 -20.16
C ALA A 16 -7.55 -10.30 -21.18
N GLN A 17 -7.28 -9.09 -21.65
CA GLN A 17 -6.20 -8.81 -22.61
C GLN A 17 -4.78 -9.02 -22.04
N GLU A 18 -4.63 -9.03 -20.71
CA GLU A 18 -3.36 -9.27 -20.01
C GLU A 18 -3.18 -10.75 -19.65
N THR A 19 -4.09 -11.61 -20.12
CA THR A 19 -4.08 -13.03 -19.81
C THR A 19 -3.99 -13.88 -21.06
N GLN A 20 -3.38 -15.06 -20.90
CA GLN A 20 -3.43 -16.12 -21.89
C GLN A 20 -4.21 -17.30 -21.31
N LEU A 21 -5.31 -17.68 -21.97
CA LEU A 21 -6.06 -18.87 -21.59
C LEU A 21 -5.32 -20.13 -22.06
N ILE A 22 -4.90 -20.95 -21.11
CA ILE A 22 -4.32 -22.27 -21.37
C ILE A 22 -5.37 -23.31 -20.99
N LEU A 23 -5.94 -23.96 -21.99
CA LEU A 23 -6.88 -25.06 -21.78
C LEU A 23 -6.08 -26.31 -21.35
N ASP A 24 -6.68 -27.11 -20.48
CA ASP A 24 -6.12 -28.38 -19.95
C ASP A 24 -4.89 -28.25 -19.04
N ALA A 25 -4.47 -27.06 -18.64
CA ALA A 25 -3.48 -26.91 -17.59
C ALA A 25 -4.12 -27.23 -16.23
N ILE A 26 -3.70 -28.32 -15.61
CA ILE A 26 -4.00 -28.57 -14.19
C ILE A 26 -3.10 -27.63 -13.40
N PRO A 27 -3.66 -26.66 -12.62
CA PRO A 27 -2.83 -25.81 -11.79
C PRO A 27 -2.01 -26.69 -10.84
N SER A 28 -0.70 -26.67 -10.99
CA SER A 28 0.17 -27.40 -10.06
C SER A 28 0.05 -26.75 -8.69
N LEU A 29 -0.26 -27.55 -7.67
CA LEU A 29 -0.21 -27.08 -6.29
C LEU A 29 1.24 -26.77 -5.95
N SER A 30 1.48 -25.59 -5.45
CA SER A 30 2.78 -25.24 -4.88
C SER A 30 2.89 -25.72 -3.45
N ARG A 31 4.10 -25.96 -2.97
CA ARG A 31 4.37 -26.40 -1.59
C ARG A 31 5.29 -25.44 -0.90
N VAL A 32 4.97 -25.15 0.38
CA VAL A 32 5.85 -24.44 1.29
C VAL A 32 6.43 -25.47 2.26
N ARG A 33 7.73 -25.76 2.13
CA ARG A 33 8.41 -26.73 3.01
C ARG A 33 9.15 -26.08 4.16
N GLY A 34 9.63 -24.88 3.95
CA GLY A 34 10.35 -24.11 4.97
C GLY A 34 10.09 -22.62 4.80
N ILE A 35 10.27 -21.90 5.89
CA ILE A 35 10.17 -20.44 5.92
C ILE A 35 11.41 -19.92 6.63
N SER A 36 12.01 -18.87 6.10
CA SER A 36 13.12 -18.18 6.74
C SER A 36 12.89 -16.69 6.79
N SER A 37 13.57 -16.01 7.69
CA SER A 37 13.60 -14.55 7.69
C SER A 37 15.02 -14.03 7.79
N GLN A 38 15.20 -12.81 7.28
CA GLN A 38 16.42 -12.02 7.41
C GLN A 38 16.05 -10.55 7.66
N ASN A 39 16.92 -9.83 8.34
CA ASN A 39 16.78 -8.41 8.52
C ASN A 39 17.62 -7.67 7.49
N THR A 40 17.03 -6.64 6.90
CA THR A 40 17.72 -5.59 6.16
C THR A 40 17.78 -4.34 7.04
N GLU A 41 18.38 -3.28 6.54
CA GLU A 41 18.43 -2.00 7.24
C GLU A 41 17.03 -1.46 7.59
N ASN A 42 16.07 -1.63 6.67
CA ASN A 42 14.75 -0.97 6.75
C ASN A 42 13.57 -1.95 6.85
N ALA A 43 13.81 -3.25 6.84
CA ALA A 43 12.74 -4.25 6.85
C ALA A 43 13.17 -5.59 7.44
N THR A 44 12.20 -6.35 7.90
CA THR A 44 12.32 -7.79 8.11
C THR A 44 11.71 -8.50 6.92
N GLU A 45 12.52 -9.23 6.16
CA GLU A 45 12.10 -10.02 5.02
C GLU A 45 11.79 -11.45 5.43
N ILE A 46 10.63 -11.95 5.03
CA ILE A 46 10.20 -13.34 5.23
C ILE A 46 10.16 -14.02 3.87
N ILE A 47 10.87 -15.12 3.74
CA ILE A 47 11.11 -15.84 2.50
C ILE A 47 10.33 -17.15 2.52
N PHE A 48 9.46 -17.29 1.52
CA PHE A 48 8.68 -18.50 1.25
C PHE A 48 9.17 -19.15 -0.04
N PRO A 49 10.05 -20.14 0.03
CA PRO A 49 10.39 -20.93 -1.16
C PRO A 49 9.17 -21.72 -1.63
N LEU A 50 8.74 -21.44 -2.87
CA LEU A 50 7.62 -22.08 -3.52
C LEU A 50 8.11 -22.90 -4.71
N GLU A 51 7.34 -23.91 -5.13
CA GLU A 51 7.62 -24.64 -6.36
C GLU A 51 7.25 -23.84 -7.61
N ASN A 52 6.19 -23.03 -7.49
CA ASN A 52 5.72 -22.11 -8.54
C ASN A 52 5.16 -20.84 -7.85
N PRO A 53 5.22 -19.67 -8.51
CA PRO A 53 4.49 -18.49 -8.06
C PRO A 53 2.98 -18.78 -7.97
N VAL A 54 2.34 -18.26 -6.93
CA VAL A 54 0.92 -18.48 -6.65
C VAL A 54 0.23 -17.14 -6.41
N PRO A 55 -1.09 -17.04 -6.60
CA PRO A 55 -1.83 -15.87 -6.18
C PRO A 55 -1.77 -15.71 -4.66
N ILE A 56 -1.68 -14.46 -4.21
CA ILE A 56 -1.61 -14.11 -2.81
C ILE A 56 -2.65 -13.06 -2.44
N GLU A 57 -2.97 -13.00 -1.16
CA GLU A 57 -3.73 -11.93 -0.54
C GLU A 57 -3.06 -11.54 0.77
N ILE A 58 -3.00 -10.23 1.05
CA ILE A 58 -2.48 -9.72 2.31
C ILE A 58 -3.56 -8.89 2.99
N LYS A 59 -3.84 -9.24 4.24
CA LYS A 59 -4.76 -8.52 5.10
C LYS A 59 -4.00 -7.97 6.30
N GLN A 60 -4.09 -6.66 6.52
CA GLN A 60 -3.59 -6.01 7.72
C GLN A 60 -4.72 -5.88 8.74
N GLU A 61 -4.43 -6.26 9.96
CA GLU A 61 -5.25 -6.01 11.15
C GLU A 61 -4.36 -5.28 12.17
N ASP A 62 -4.90 -4.85 13.31
CA ASP A 62 -4.15 -4.02 14.26
C ASP A 62 -2.72 -4.53 14.52
N ASN A 63 -2.58 -5.63 15.23
CA ASN A 63 -1.29 -6.23 15.56
C ASN A 63 -1.01 -7.53 14.79
N ARG A 64 -1.65 -7.71 13.64
CA ARG A 64 -1.47 -8.89 12.80
C ARG A 64 -1.39 -8.52 11.32
N LEU A 65 -0.59 -9.27 10.61
CA LEU A 65 -0.62 -9.31 9.15
C LEU A 65 -0.86 -10.75 8.74
N ILE A 66 -1.81 -10.97 7.85
CA ILE A 66 -2.21 -12.30 7.38
C ILE A 66 -1.84 -12.39 5.91
N LEU A 67 -0.99 -13.34 5.57
CA LEU A 67 -0.65 -13.69 4.20
C LEU A 67 -1.40 -14.96 3.83
N THR A 68 -2.23 -14.89 2.82
CA THR A 68 -2.92 -16.03 2.22
C THR A 68 -2.22 -16.44 0.93
N LEU A 69 -1.87 -17.71 0.81
CA LEU A 69 -1.36 -18.30 -0.43
C LEU A 69 -2.43 -19.22 -1.01
N TYR A 70 -2.82 -18.96 -2.25
CA TYR A 70 -3.76 -19.80 -3.01
C TYR A 70 -3.01 -20.86 -3.81
N ASN A 71 -3.69 -21.92 -4.20
CA ASN A 71 -3.09 -23.08 -4.87
C ASN A 71 -1.85 -23.64 -4.15
N THR A 72 -1.88 -23.60 -2.83
CA THR A 72 -0.73 -23.92 -1.98
C THR A 72 -1.08 -24.91 -0.89
N VAL A 73 -0.14 -25.84 -0.65
CA VAL A 73 -0.17 -26.79 0.47
C VAL A 73 1.00 -26.47 1.40
N ALA A 74 0.71 -26.31 2.68
CA ALA A 74 1.74 -26.21 3.68
C ALA A 74 2.26 -27.62 4.04
N GLN A 75 3.55 -27.83 3.82
CA GLN A 75 4.33 -28.96 4.32
C GLN A 75 5.48 -28.40 5.15
N THR A 76 5.18 -27.31 5.89
CA THR A 76 6.19 -26.53 6.61
C THR A 76 6.62 -27.31 7.84
N ASP A 77 7.81 -27.89 7.78
CA ASP A 77 8.48 -28.60 8.85
C ASP A 77 9.56 -27.76 9.54
N THR A 78 9.99 -26.67 8.87
CA THR A 78 11.06 -25.80 9.33
C THR A 78 10.66 -24.34 9.20
N ILE A 79 10.64 -23.63 10.33
CA ILE A 79 10.47 -22.17 10.38
C ILE A 79 11.69 -21.60 11.10
N TYR A 80 12.53 -20.89 10.35
CA TYR A 80 13.67 -20.16 10.89
C TYR A 80 13.39 -18.67 10.86
N MET A 81 13.07 -18.10 12.03
CA MET A 81 12.88 -16.66 12.19
C MET A 81 14.11 -16.06 12.86
N ALA A 82 14.84 -15.23 12.12
CA ALA A 82 15.88 -14.40 12.72
C ALA A 82 15.27 -13.50 13.79
N GLU A 83 16.04 -13.20 14.84
CA GLU A 83 15.63 -12.20 15.81
C GLU A 83 15.30 -10.89 15.10
N ASN A 84 14.13 -10.34 15.34
CA ASN A 84 13.65 -9.15 14.64
C ASN A 84 12.77 -8.31 15.58
N PRO A 85 12.63 -6.99 15.29
CA PRO A 85 11.88 -6.08 16.15
C PRO A 85 10.36 -6.11 15.94
N LEU A 86 9.86 -6.78 14.90
CA LEU A 86 8.47 -6.67 14.47
C LEU A 86 7.61 -7.87 14.84
N ILE A 87 8.10 -9.09 14.56
CA ILE A 87 7.30 -10.32 14.61
C ILE A 87 7.52 -11.01 15.95
N ARG A 88 6.46 -11.11 16.73
CA ARG A 88 6.45 -11.86 17.99
C ARG A 88 6.28 -13.35 17.76
N ARG A 89 5.43 -13.74 16.80
CA ARG A 89 5.11 -15.13 16.48
C ARG A 89 4.55 -15.27 15.08
N LEU A 90 4.91 -16.33 14.39
CA LEU A 90 4.33 -16.77 13.14
C LEU A 90 3.49 -18.03 13.41
N ASP A 91 2.22 -17.97 13.05
CA ASP A 91 1.29 -19.10 13.03
C ASP A 91 0.90 -19.41 11.58
N TRP A 92 0.51 -20.63 11.31
CA TRP A 92 -0.04 -20.98 10.00
C TRP A 92 -1.16 -22.01 10.10
N GLN A 93 -2.04 -22.01 9.10
CA GLN A 93 -3.16 -22.92 9.00
C GLN A 93 -3.43 -23.28 7.55
N GLN A 94 -3.56 -24.60 7.27
CA GLN A 94 -4.14 -25.06 6.02
C GLN A 94 -5.66 -24.89 6.08
N VAL A 95 -6.19 -23.87 5.42
CA VAL A 95 -7.63 -23.52 5.47
C VAL A 95 -8.46 -24.50 4.65
N ASN A 96 -7.94 -24.93 3.50
CA ASN A 96 -8.51 -25.97 2.67
C ASN A 96 -7.38 -26.61 1.81
N PRO A 97 -7.65 -27.67 1.03
CA PRO A 97 -6.59 -28.36 0.25
C PRO A 97 -5.77 -27.50 -0.70
N LYS A 98 -6.20 -26.25 -1.00
CA LYS A 98 -5.55 -25.34 -1.93
C LYS A 98 -5.28 -23.96 -1.36
N LYS A 99 -5.48 -23.75 -0.04
CA LYS A 99 -5.35 -22.44 0.60
C LYS A 99 -4.66 -22.57 1.95
N VAL A 100 -3.58 -21.86 2.14
CA VAL A 100 -2.89 -21.74 3.43
C VAL A 100 -2.81 -20.28 3.87
N GLU A 101 -2.98 -20.02 5.14
CA GLU A 101 -2.84 -18.73 5.76
C GLU A 101 -1.67 -18.73 6.75
N TYR A 102 -0.84 -17.68 6.67
CA TYR A 102 0.25 -17.40 7.58
C TYR A 102 -0.08 -16.13 8.35
N THR A 103 -0.15 -16.20 9.67
CA THR A 103 -0.47 -15.08 10.56
C THR A 103 0.79 -14.62 11.28
N PHE A 104 1.24 -13.42 10.95
CA PHE A 104 2.32 -12.73 11.65
C PHE A 104 1.72 -11.94 12.80
N ASN A 105 1.92 -12.38 14.01
CA ASN A 105 1.56 -11.65 15.23
C ASN A 105 2.68 -10.65 15.54
N LEU A 106 2.36 -9.38 15.55
CA LEU A 106 3.32 -8.29 15.69
C LEU A 106 3.43 -7.84 17.16
N TYR A 107 4.57 -7.24 17.52
CA TYR A 107 4.76 -6.62 18.83
C TYR A 107 3.96 -5.33 19.00
N SER A 108 3.67 -4.64 17.91
CA SER A 108 2.97 -3.34 17.89
C SER A 108 1.74 -3.38 16.99
N ALA A 109 0.68 -2.68 17.39
CA ALA A 109 -0.45 -2.39 16.52
C ALA A 109 -0.09 -1.39 15.42
N GLN A 110 0.84 -0.48 15.66
CA GLN A 110 1.34 0.43 14.62
C GLN A 110 2.23 -0.35 13.66
N GLN A 111 1.77 -0.49 12.43
CA GLN A 111 2.51 -1.05 11.31
C GLN A 111 3.10 0.09 10.46
N TRP A 112 4.18 -0.19 9.73
CA TRP A 112 4.87 0.80 8.90
C TRP A 112 4.80 0.47 7.41
N GLY A 113 3.99 -0.51 7.08
CA GLY A 113 3.77 -0.98 5.72
C GLY A 113 4.51 -2.27 5.41
N TYR A 114 4.27 -2.74 4.21
CA TYR A 114 4.91 -3.94 3.68
C TYR A 114 5.16 -3.79 2.18
N ASP A 115 6.08 -4.59 1.68
CA ASP A 115 6.28 -4.82 0.25
C ASP A 115 6.26 -6.33 -0.02
N VAL A 116 5.85 -6.73 -1.22
CA VAL A 116 5.82 -8.13 -1.61
C VAL A 116 6.34 -8.28 -3.04
N ARG A 117 7.21 -9.27 -3.23
CA ARG A 117 7.78 -9.55 -4.53
C ARG A 117 8.07 -11.03 -4.70
N TYR A 118 8.17 -11.44 -5.95
CA TYR A 118 8.71 -12.73 -6.32
C TYR A 118 10.15 -12.59 -6.81
N GLU A 119 11.03 -13.45 -6.31
CA GLU A 119 12.37 -13.66 -6.84
C GLU A 119 12.46 -15.12 -7.32
N GLY A 120 12.36 -15.31 -8.64
CA GLY A 120 12.13 -16.63 -9.21
C GLY A 120 10.80 -17.22 -8.71
N THR A 121 10.85 -18.34 -8.02
CA THR A 121 9.67 -18.95 -7.40
C THR A 121 9.50 -18.58 -5.92
N SER A 122 10.47 -17.92 -5.31
CA SER A 122 10.38 -17.52 -3.91
C SER A 122 9.54 -16.25 -3.74
N LEU A 123 8.54 -16.31 -2.87
CA LEU A 123 7.80 -15.14 -2.43
C LEU A 123 8.57 -14.50 -1.26
N ILE A 124 8.82 -13.20 -1.35
CA ILE A 124 9.46 -12.40 -0.31
C ILE A 124 8.45 -11.38 0.18
N LEU A 125 8.11 -11.46 1.45
CA LEU A 125 7.31 -10.49 2.18
C LEU A 125 8.25 -9.64 3.05
N SER A 126 8.33 -8.35 2.77
CA SER A 126 9.13 -7.39 3.51
C SER A 126 8.22 -6.57 4.42
N LEU A 127 8.39 -6.68 5.74
CA LEU A 127 7.70 -5.84 6.73
C LEU A 127 8.62 -4.68 7.08
N LEU A 128 8.16 -3.46 6.83
CA LEU A 128 8.96 -2.25 7.03
C LEU A 128 9.16 -1.97 8.53
N HIS A 129 10.40 -1.66 8.90
CA HIS A 129 10.74 -1.21 10.25
C HIS A 129 10.19 0.19 10.52
N PRO A 130 9.88 0.54 11.77
CA PRO A 130 9.60 1.91 12.13
C PRO A 130 10.80 2.79 11.75
N PRO A 131 10.58 3.97 11.17
CA PRO A 131 11.66 4.88 10.89
C PRO A 131 12.36 5.29 12.19
N GLN A 132 13.65 5.48 12.13
CA GLN A 132 14.39 6.00 13.29
C GLN A 132 14.04 7.48 13.47
N LEU A 133 13.19 7.76 14.43
CA LEU A 133 12.77 9.12 14.74
C LEU A 133 13.85 9.81 15.56
N SER A 134 14.41 10.90 15.02
CA SER A 134 15.15 11.88 15.76
C SER A 134 14.19 12.94 16.36
N ARG A 135 14.70 13.98 17.03
CA ARG A 135 13.87 15.10 17.52
C ARG A 135 13.24 15.93 16.41
N ASN A 136 13.70 15.75 15.20
CA ASN A 136 13.21 16.35 13.96
C ASN A 136 12.74 15.24 13.01
N LEU A 137 12.43 15.57 11.77
CA LEU A 137 11.94 14.64 10.75
C LEU A 137 13.06 14.07 9.86
N GLU A 138 14.31 14.08 10.32
CA GLU A 138 15.41 13.43 9.61
C GLU A 138 15.14 11.94 9.40
N GLY A 139 15.40 11.44 8.20
CA GLY A 139 15.08 10.07 7.81
C GLY A 139 13.64 9.83 7.39
N ILE A 140 12.75 10.83 7.52
CA ILE A 140 11.36 10.75 7.06
C ILE A 140 11.26 11.32 5.65
N SER A 141 10.73 10.53 4.73
CA SER A 141 10.39 10.97 3.38
C SER A 141 8.86 11.14 3.24
N ILE A 142 8.45 12.29 2.73
CA ILE A 142 7.03 12.63 2.57
C ILE A 142 6.79 12.99 1.12
N LEU A 143 5.77 12.39 0.52
CA LEU A 143 5.29 12.77 -0.80
C LEU A 143 3.96 13.51 -0.65
N LEU A 144 3.92 14.74 -1.13
CA LEU A 144 2.72 15.55 -1.24
C LEU A 144 2.18 15.45 -2.66
N ASP A 145 0.91 15.13 -2.76
CA ASP A 145 0.23 14.94 -4.04
C ASP A 145 -0.89 15.98 -4.21
N PRO A 146 -0.61 17.15 -4.81
CA PRO A 146 -1.66 18.10 -5.15
C PRO A 146 -2.57 17.49 -6.22
N GLY A 147 -3.82 17.17 -5.86
CA GLY A 147 -4.78 16.57 -6.78
C GLY A 147 -5.07 17.42 -8.00
N HIS A 148 -5.51 16.79 -9.09
CA HIS A 148 -5.78 17.41 -10.39
C HIS A 148 -4.55 18.09 -11.03
N GLY A 149 -4.73 18.88 -12.08
CA GLY A 149 -3.67 19.60 -12.78
C GLY A 149 -3.89 19.63 -14.30
N GLY A 150 -3.26 20.59 -14.97
CA GLY A 150 -3.38 20.76 -16.41
C GLY A 150 -4.83 20.92 -16.87
N LYS A 151 -5.31 19.99 -17.68
CA LYS A 151 -6.69 20.00 -18.21
C LYS A 151 -7.74 19.61 -17.18
N GLU A 152 -7.36 18.87 -16.17
CA GLU A 152 -8.24 18.41 -15.10
C GLU A 152 -8.31 19.47 -14.00
N THR A 153 -9.34 20.30 -14.02
CA THR A 153 -9.50 21.43 -13.09
C THR A 153 -9.87 21.01 -11.68
N GLY A 154 -10.50 19.83 -11.53
CA GLY A 154 -11.24 19.50 -10.32
C GLY A 154 -12.49 20.37 -10.17
N ALA A 155 -12.97 20.52 -8.97
CA ALA A 155 -14.08 21.40 -8.63
C ALA A 155 -13.77 22.86 -8.91
N VAL A 156 -14.80 23.67 -9.17
CA VAL A 156 -14.67 25.12 -9.38
C VAL A 156 -15.49 25.84 -8.32
N GLY A 157 -14.81 26.67 -7.53
CA GLY A 157 -15.44 27.48 -6.49
C GLY A 157 -16.29 28.61 -7.05
N PRO A 158 -17.18 29.24 -6.25
CA PRO A 158 -18.04 30.34 -6.69
C PRO A 158 -17.30 31.58 -7.21
N THR A 159 -16.06 31.74 -6.78
CA THR A 159 -15.17 32.84 -7.18
C THR A 159 -14.33 32.55 -8.43
N GLY A 160 -14.51 31.36 -9.02
CA GLY A 160 -13.78 30.92 -10.22
C GLY A 160 -12.45 30.22 -9.95
N TYR A 161 -12.00 30.11 -8.70
CA TYR A 161 -10.82 29.32 -8.37
C TYR A 161 -11.06 27.84 -8.62
N THR A 162 -10.10 27.20 -9.25
CA THR A 162 -10.15 25.77 -9.53
C THR A 162 -9.50 24.97 -8.37
N GLU A 163 -10.01 23.77 -8.16
CA GLU A 163 -9.46 22.87 -7.14
C GLU A 163 -7.96 22.61 -7.34
N LYS A 164 -7.51 22.40 -8.58
CA LYS A 164 -6.09 22.18 -8.92
C LYS A 164 -5.18 23.31 -8.45
N GLU A 165 -5.62 24.58 -8.55
CA GLU A 165 -4.85 25.76 -8.12
C GLU A 165 -4.73 25.77 -6.60
N VAL A 166 -5.86 25.57 -5.91
CA VAL A 166 -5.90 25.53 -4.44
C VAL A 166 -5.07 24.38 -3.91
N ASN A 167 -5.23 23.18 -4.47
CA ASN A 167 -4.47 22.00 -4.07
C ASN A 167 -2.96 22.23 -4.15
N LEU A 168 -2.50 22.88 -5.24
CA LEU A 168 -1.08 23.19 -5.41
C LEU A 168 -0.56 24.14 -4.34
N VAL A 169 -1.26 25.25 -4.12
CA VAL A 169 -0.89 26.26 -3.12
C VAL A 169 -0.88 25.65 -1.72
N VAL A 170 -1.93 24.92 -1.35
CA VAL A 170 -2.04 24.31 -0.02
C VAL A 170 -0.98 23.22 0.20
N SER A 171 -0.60 22.48 -0.83
CA SER A 171 0.47 21.47 -0.72
C SER A 171 1.87 22.10 -0.60
N GLN A 172 2.09 23.29 -1.15
CA GLN A 172 3.37 24.01 -1.02
C GLN A 172 3.61 24.55 0.39
N LEU A 173 2.57 24.93 1.11
CA LEU A 173 2.68 25.50 2.46
C LEU A 173 3.35 24.56 3.48
N PRO A 174 2.96 23.27 3.60
CA PRO A 174 3.63 22.34 4.50
C PRO A 174 5.00 21.92 3.97
N LYS A 175 5.26 21.93 2.66
CA LYS A 175 6.55 21.50 2.07
C LYS A 175 7.73 22.19 2.74
N GLU A 176 7.74 23.52 2.79
CA GLU A 176 8.84 24.30 3.38
C GLU A 176 9.00 24.02 4.88
N LYS A 177 7.89 23.91 5.61
CA LYS A 177 7.91 23.61 7.05
C LYS A 177 8.46 22.21 7.35
N LEU A 178 8.09 21.23 6.53
CA LEU A 178 8.56 19.85 6.68
C LEU A 178 10.06 19.76 6.37
N ILE A 179 10.52 20.41 5.31
CA ILE A 179 11.96 20.49 4.96
C ILE A 179 12.73 21.18 6.09
N HIS A 180 12.22 22.29 6.61
CA HIS A 180 12.88 22.97 7.73
C HIS A 180 12.98 22.11 9.00
N ARG A 181 12.08 21.14 9.15
CA ARG A 181 12.11 20.15 10.23
C ARG A 181 12.95 18.91 9.92
N GLY A 182 13.62 18.86 8.76
CA GLY A 182 14.56 17.82 8.38
C GLY A 182 13.96 16.71 7.51
N ALA A 183 12.66 16.78 7.12
CA ALA A 183 12.08 15.80 6.21
C ALA A 183 12.61 15.94 4.78
N THR A 184 12.71 14.83 4.07
CA THR A 184 12.84 14.83 2.61
C THR A 184 11.44 14.90 2.01
N VAL A 185 11.13 15.97 1.27
CA VAL A 185 9.80 16.19 0.72
C VAL A 185 9.81 16.13 -0.80
N TYR A 186 8.96 15.30 -1.34
CA TYR A 186 8.67 15.16 -2.76
C TYR A 186 7.28 15.73 -3.05
N MET A 187 7.06 16.17 -4.29
CA MET A 187 5.73 16.53 -4.77
C MET A 187 5.47 15.80 -6.08
N THR A 188 4.24 15.34 -6.31
CA THR A 188 3.86 14.73 -7.60
C THR A 188 3.88 15.76 -8.72
N ARG A 189 3.52 17.00 -8.42
CA ARG A 189 3.66 18.16 -9.32
C ARG A 189 4.00 19.41 -8.53
N GLU A 190 4.79 20.27 -9.12
CA GLU A 190 5.17 21.59 -8.56
C GLU A 190 4.61 22.76 -9.39
N THR A 191 4.01 22.45 -10.53
CA THR A 191 3.38 23.41 -11.44
C THR A 191 2.01 22.92 -11.88
N ASP A 192 1.31 23.71 -12.72
CA ASP A 192 0.06 23.29 -13.35
C ASP A 192 0.35 22.40 -14.55
N GLN A 193 0.40 21.10 -14.35
CA GLN A 193 0.66 20.08 -15.36
C GLN A 193 -0.33 18.92 -15.25
N ASP A 194 -0.64 18.31 -16.39
CA ASP A 194 -1.42 17.07 -16.42
C ASP A 194 -0.61 15.94 -15.77
N LEU A 195 -1.25 15.19 -14.90
CA LEU A 195 -0.67 14.02 -14.26
C LEU A 195 -1.77 13.00 -13.99
N SER A 196 -1.72 11.89 -14.69
CA SER A 196 -2.69 10.80 -14.52
C SER A 196 -2.55 10.09 -13.18
N LEU A 197 -3.60 9.40 -12.76
CA LEU A 197 -3.57 8.58 -11.54
C LEU A 197 -2.47 7.51 -11.59
N ASN A 198 -2.25 6.90 -12.75
CA ASN A 198 -1.20 5.88 -12.93
C ASN A 198 0.20 6.46 -12.75
N GLU A 199 0.45 7.67 -13.24
CA GLU A 199 1.74 8.34 -13.05
C GLU A 199 1.96 8.69 -11.58
N ARG A 200 0.93 9.16 -10.86
CA ARG A 200 1.00 9.41 -9.41
C ARG A 200 1.34 8.13 -8.64
N VAL A 201 0.66 7.03 -8.94
CA VAL A 201 0.93 5.72 -8.34
C VAL A 201 2.34 5.24 -8.68
N ALA A 202 2.79 5.42 -9.93
CA ALA A 202 4.15 5.07 -10.33
C ALA A 202 5.21 5.86 -9.55
N MET A 203 5.00 7.16 -9.33
CA MET A 203 5.90 8.00 -8.52
C MET A 203 5.94 7.52 -7.06
N ILE A 204 4.79 7.21 -6.45
CA ILE A 204 4.74 6.67 -5.08
C ILE A 204 5.52 5.36 -5.00
N ASN A 205 5.30 4.45 -5.94
CA ASN A 205 5.98 3.14 -5.97
C ASN A 205 7.49 3.25 -6.21
N GLN A 206 7.92 4.24 -6.98
CA GLN A 206 9.34 4.50 -7.25
C GLN A 206 10.04 5.16 -6.05
N ILE A 207 9.42 6.18 -5.46
CA ILE A 207 9.97 6.95 -4.33
C ILE A 207 9.90 6.14 -3.03
N LYS A 208 8.85 5.33 -2.86
CA LYS A 208 8.55 4.58 -1.62
C LYS A 208 8.65 5.47 -0.38
N PRO A 209 7.87 6.58 -0.33
CA PRO A 209 7.95 7.52 0.78
C PRO A 209 7.46 6.87 2.08
N THR A 210 7.94 7.38 3.23
CA THR A 210 7.42 6.99 4.54
C THR A 210 5.93 7.34 4.66
N LEU A 211 5.51 8.44 4.03
CA LEU A 211 4.13 8.92 4.02
C LEU A 211 3.81 9.58 2.68
N ALA A 212 2.66 9.23 2.08
CA ALA A 212 2.08 9.95 0.95
C ALA A 212 0.77 10.60 1.38
N ILE A 213 0.60 11.88 1.06
CA ILE A 213 -0.60 12.68 1.36
C ILE A 213 -1.10 13.30 0.08
N SER A 214 -2.30 12.92 -0.35
CA SER A 214 -3.00 13.59 -1.44
C SER A 214 -3.92 14.68 -0.89
N VAL A 215 -3.88 15.84 -1.53
CA VAL A 215 -4.63 17.04 -1.12
C VAL A 215 -5.69 17.33 -2.16
N HIS A 216 -6.94 17.39 -1.70
CA HIS A 216 -8.11 17.67 -2.53
C HIS A 216 -9.06 18.63 -1.83
N TYR A 217 -9.82 19.37 -2.62
CA TYR A 217 -10.92 20.21 -2.17
C TYR A 217 -12.21 19.71 -2.86
N ASN A 218 -12.94 18.84 -2.18
CA ASN A 218 -14.14 18.24 -2.71
C ASN A 218 -15.24 19.30 -2.94
N ALA A 219 -16.02 19.13 -4.02
CA ALA A 219 -17.28 19.82 -4.21
C ALA A 219 -18.40 19.07 -3.47
N LEU A 220 -19.40 19.82 -3.02
CA LEU A 220 -20.68 19.24 -2.64
C LEU A 220 -21.43 18.75 -3.90
N PRO A 221 -22.22 17.67 -3.82
CA PRO A 221 -23.10 17.29 -4.90
C PRO A 221 -24.11 18.41 -5.18
N ASP A 222 -24.66 18.44 -6.39
CA ASP A 222 -25.69 19.39 -6.78
C ASP A 222 -26.84 19.39 -5.78
N GLY A 223 -27.20 20.58 -5.26
CA GLY A 223 -28.21 20.73 -4.23
C GLY A 223 -27.72 20.46 -2.80
N GLY A 224 -26.44 20.22 -2.60
CA GLY A 224 -25.84 20.05 -1.27
C GLY A 224 -25.93 21.33 -0.42
N ASP A 225 -26.07 21.16 0.90
CA ASP A 225 -26.16 22.26 1.85
C ASP A 225 -24.77 22.84 2.14
N ALA A 226 -24.35 23.81 1.32
CA ALA A 226 -23.08 24.47 1.47
C ALA A 226 -22.97 25.38 2.72
N ILE A 227 -24.09 25.72 3.33
CA ILE A 227 -24.11 26.59 4.52
C ILE A 227 -23.76 25.79 5.78
N ASN A 228 -24.23 24.55 5.84
CA ASN A 228 -24.06 23.67 7.00
C ASN A 228 -23.05 22.54 6.78
N THR A 229 -22.32 22.55 5.63
CA THR A 229 -21.29 21.57 5.34
C THR A 229 -19.93 22.23 5.34
N ASP A 230 -19.16 21.96 6.38
CA ASP A 230 -17.79 22.41 6.55
C ASP A 230 -16.94 21.30 7.18
N GLY A 231 -15.64 21.52 7.27
CA GLY A 231 -14.70 20.61 7.91
C GLY A 231 -13.72 19.94 6.95
N ILE A 232 -12.86 19.14 7.54
CA ILE A 232 -11.82 18.39 6.82
C ILE A 232 -12.17 16.91 6.83
N GLY A 233 -12.30 16.31 5.64
CA GLY A 233 -12.42 14.87 5.50
C GLY A 233 -11.04 14.23 5.29
N VAL A 234 -10.67 13.27 6.11
CA VAL A 234 -9.42 12.52 5.94
C VAL A 234 -9.74 11.07 5.64
N PHE A 235 -9.16 10.56 4.55
CA PHE A 235 -9.34 9.19 4.10
C PHE A 235 -8.01 8.46 4.17
N TRP A 236 -8.04 7.18 4.52
CA TRP A 236 -6.86 6.32 4.52
C TRP A 236 -7.19 5.00 3.83
N TYR A 237 -6.18 4.43 3.20
CA TYR A 237 -6.31 3.13 2.53
C TYR A 237 -5.75 2.00 3.38
N HIS A 238 -4.56 2.19 3.94
CA HIS A 238 -3.93 1.19 4.78
C HIS A 238 -4.13 1.47 6.27
N PRO A 239 -4.36 0.45 7.11
CA PRO A 239 -4.58 0.61 8.55
C PRO A 239 -3.49 1.40 9.27
N GLN A 240 -2.24 1.32 8.84
CA GLN A 240 -1.13 2.07 9.44
C GLN A 240 -1.28 3.59 9.35
N ALA A 241 -2.08 4.10 8.41
CA ALA A 241 -2.33 5.53 8.26
C ALA A 241 -3.49 6.04 9.13
N GLN A 242 -4.28 5.17 9.76
CA GLN A 242 -5.49 5.53 10.49
C GLN A 242 -5.21 6.49 11.65
N ASN A 243 -4.16 6.25 12.43
CA ASN A 243 -3.83 7.12 13.56
C ASN A 243 -3.47 8.53 13.13
N LEU A 244 -2.73 8.68 12.02
CA LEU A 244 -2.43 9.99 11.45
C LEU A 244 -3.70 10.64 10.90
N ALA A 245 -4.54 9.90 10.19
CA ALA A 245 -5.80 10.41 9.66
C ALA A 245 -6.75 10.91 10.76
N ALA A 246 -6.78 10.23 11.90
CA ALA A 246 -7.57 10.66 13.06
C ALA A 246 -6.97 11.89 13.79
N PHE A 247 -5.66 12.13 13.63
CA PHE A 247 -4.98 13.27 14.21
C PHE A 247 -5.15 14.56 13.38
N LEU A 248 -5.20 14.43 12.05
CA LEU A 248 -5.37 15.56 11.12
C LEU A 248 -6.79 16.08 11.09
#